data_739c45ac20d4d21e0d4e0645c374b799
#
_entry.id   739c45ac20d4d21e0d4e0645c374b799
#
_cell.length_a   1.000
_cell.length_b   1.000
_cell.length_c   1.000
_cell.angle_alpha   90.00
_cell.angle_beta   90.00
_cell.angle_gamma   90.00
#
_symmetry.space_group_name_H-M   'P 1'
#
loop_
_entity.id
_entity.type
_entity.pdbx_description
1 polymer ?
#
loop_
_entity_poly.entity_id
_entity_poly.type
_entity_poly.pdbx_seq_one_letter_code
_entity_poly.pdbx_strand_id
1 'polypeptide(L)'
;MRTRRVEADAGSTELVVATPAMLLLLALLVQVALWAHADHLTQTIADHGHAQTRVLEGTEEQGQARAHEVADQLRGELLSELTITVERTDAQARVQVQASVPTVLPGLDWPVSSQVTGPVERAPEEP
;
A
#
# COMPACT_ATOMS: atom_id res chain seq x y z
N MET A 1 56.20 2.81 -9.78
CA MET A 1 55.55 1.70 -9.04
C MET A 1 54.77 2.14 -7.82
N ARG A 2 55.21 3.16 -7.09
CA ARG A 2 54.46 3.68 -5.93
C ARG A 2 53.11 4.30 -6.32
N THR A 3 53.01 4.97 -7.44
CA THR A 3 51.76 5.59 -7.93
C THR A 3 50.68 4.58 -8.28
N ARG A 4 51.05 3.42 -8.81
CA ARG A 4 50.06 2.35 -9.12
C ARG A 4 49.45 1.74 -7.88
N ARG A 5 50.21 1.61 -6.78
CA ARG A 5 49.66 1.07 -5.52
C ARG A 5 48.70 2.04 -4.86
N VAL A 6 49.01 3.33 -4.91
CA VAL A 6 48.12 4.35 -4.35
C VAL A 6 46.81 4.42 -5.12
N GLU A 7 46.85 4.33 -6.44
CA GLU A 7 45.65 4.30 -7.28
C GLU A 7 44.79 3.04 -7.04
N ALA A 8 45.42 1.87 -6.89
CA ALA A 8 44.71 0.63 -6.60
C ALA A 8 44.07 0.67 -5.22
N ASP A 9 44.76 1.23 -4.21
CA ASP A 9 44.20 1.38 -2.85
C ASP A 9 43.04 2.38 -2.85
N ALA A 10 43.14 3.49 -3.59
CA ALA A 10 42.07 4.47 -3.73
C ALA A 10 40.85 3.86 -4.43
N GLY A 11 41.04 3.08 -5.50
CA GLY A 11 39.96 2.38 -6.20
C GLY A 11 39.28 1.34 -5.32
N SER A 12 40.07 0.59 -4.51
CA SER A 12 39.50 -0.40 -3.58
C SER A 12 38.71 0.28 -2.46
N THR A 13 39.19 1.42 -1.96
CA THR A 13 38.47 2.20 -0.93
C THR A 13 37.14 2.74 -1.48
N GLU A 14 37.14 3.24 -2.71
CA GLU A 14 35.92 3.70 -3.36
C GLU A 14 34.90 2.57 -3.53
N LEU A 15 35.33 1.37 -3.91
CA LEU A 15 34.45 0.21 -4.03
C LEU A 15 33.87 -0.20 -2.66
N VAL A 16 34.70 -0.15 -1.60
CA VAL A 16 34.23 -0.48 -0.26
C VAL A 16 33.17 0.48 0.23
N VAL A 17 33.25 1.76 -0.14
CA VAL A 17 32.24 2.78 0.20
C VAL A 17 31.05 2.73 -0.76
N ALA A 18 31.32 2.57 -2.07
CA ALA A 18 30.29 2.61 -3.09
C ALA A 18 29.37 1.39 -3.06
N THR A 19 29.91 0.20 -2.75
CA THR A 19 29.10 -1.04 -2.77
C THR A 19 27.97 -1.00 -1.75
N PRO A 20 28.19 -0.67 -0.46
CA PRO A 20 27.08 -0.54 0.47
C PRO A 20 26.09 0.54 0.07
N ALA A 21 26.57 1.67 -0.46
CA ALA A 21 25.70 2.76 -0.91
C ALA A 21 24.79 2.31 -2.06
N MET A 22 25.33 1.57 -3.02
CA MET A 22 24.55 1.02 -4.13
C MET A 22 23.53 -0.01 -3.64
N LEU A 23 23.90 -0.86 -2.68
CA LEU A 23 22.97 -1.83 -2.11
C LEU A 23 21.84 -1.14 -1.35
N LEU A 24 22.13 -0.07 -0.61
CA LEU A 24 21.12 0.72 0.07
C LEU A 24 20.18 1.40 -0.94
N LEU A 25 20.73 1.95 -2.02
CA LEU A 25 19.93 2.55 -3.07
C LEU A 25 19.01 1.51 -3.71
N LEU A 26 19.52 0.32 -4.01
CA LEU A 26 18.74 -0.76 -4.57
C LEU A 26 17.62 -1.19 -3.60
N ALA A 27 17.95 -1.34 -2.31
CA ALA A 27 16.97 -1.68 -1.29
C ALA A 27 15.87 -0.61 -1.20
N LEU A 28 16.24 0.66 -1.30
CA LEU A 28 15.27 1.75 -1.30
C LEU A 28 14.34 1.68 -2.51
N LEU A 29 14.89 1.42 -3.69
CA LEU A 29 14.08 1.28 -4.91
C LEU A 29 13.10 0.10 -4.79
N VAL A 30 13.55 -1.03 -4.27
CA VAL A 30 12.68 -2.19 -4.01
C VAL A 30 11.59 -1.82 -3.01
N GLN A 31 11.95 -1.11 -1.94
CA GLN A 31 10.98 -0.69 -0.92
C GLN A 31 9.90 0.22 -1.50
N VAL A 32 10.29 1.19 -2.31
CA VAL A 32 9.34 2.10 -2.98
C VAL A 32 8.42 1.32 -3.92
N ALA A 33 8.96 0.36 -4.66
CA ALA A 33 8.18 -0.48 -5.55
C ALA A 33 7.16 -1.34 -4.77
N LEU A 34 7.58 -1.93 -3.65
CA LEU A 34 6.68 -2.69 -2.79
C LEU A 34 5.56 -1.81 -2.22
N TRP A 35 5.93 -0.61 -1.77
CA TRP A 35 4.96 0.34 -1.24
C TRP A 35 3.94 0.76 -2.31
N ALA A 36 4.41 1.09 -3.51
CA ALA A 36 3.53 1.50 -4.61
C ALA A 36 2.56 0.38 -4.99
N HIS A 37 3.05 -0.86 -5.02
CA HIS A 37 2.19 -2.02 -5.30
C HIS A 37 1.17 -2.22 -4.18
N ALA A 38 1.59 -2.11 -2.92
CA ALA A 38 0.70 -2.21 -1.77
C ALA A 38 -0.35 -1.11 -1.77
N ASP A 39 0.03 0.12 -2.11
CA ASP A 39 -0.91 1.23 -2.25
C ASP A 39 -1.99 0.93 -3.29
N HIS A 40 -1.59 0.38 -4.41
CA HIS A 40 -2.52 -0.02 -5.46
C HIS A 40 -3.49 -1.12 -4.97
N LEU A 41 -2.98 -2.10 -4.21
CA LEU A 41 -3.82 -3.15 -3.64
C LEU A 41 -4.83 -2.59 -2.63
N THR A 42 -4.39 -1.68 -1.75
CA THR A 42 -5.30 -1.07 -0.77
C THR A 42 -6.38 -0.23 -1.45
N GLN A 43 -6.04 0.47 -2.53
CA GLN A 43 -7.03 1.18 -3.33
C GLN A 43 -8.05 0.24 -3.95
N THR A 44 -7.60 -0.87 -4.52
CA THR A 44 -8.49 -1.87 -5.11
C THR A 44 -9.45 -2.44 -4.07
N ILE A 45 -8.94 -2.77 -2.88
CA ILE A 45 -9.76 -3.27 -1.77
C ILE A 45 -10.80 -2.21 -1.36
N ALA A 46 -10.37 -0.96 -1.23
CA ALA A 46 -11.25 0.15 -0.85
C ALA A 46 -12.33 0.40 -1.92
N ASP A 47 -11.97 0.35 -3.19
CA ASP A 47 -12.90 0.54 -4.30
C ASP A 47 -13.99 -0.53 -4.32
N HIS A 48 -13.62 -1.79 -4.12
CA HIS A 48 -14.59 -2.89 -4.09
C HIS A 48 -15.50 -2.80 -2.86
N GLY A 49 -14.94 -2.47 -1.71
CA GLY A 49 -15.74 -2.25 -0.50
C GLY A 49 -16.69 -1.08 -0.65
N HIS A 50 -16.23 0.01 -1.23
CA HIS A 50 -17.06 1.19 -1.48
C HIS A 50 -18.18 0.88 -2.47
N ALA A 51 -17.89 0.18 -3.56
CA ALA A 51 -18.89 -0.19 -4.55
C ALA A 51 -20.02 -1.01 -3.93
N GLN A 52 -19.70 -1.92 -3.02
CA GLN A 52 -20.70 -2.73 -2.32
C GLN A 52 -21.48 -1.91 -1.29
N THR A 53 -20.82 -0.99 -0.60
CA THR A 53 -21.44 -0.18 0.46
C THR A 53 -22.40 0.86 -0.11
N ARG A 54 -22.08 1.45 -1.26
CA ARG A 54 -22.83 2.55 -1.85
C ARG A 54 -24.09 2.14 -2.58
N VAL A 55 -24.27 0.86 -2.88
CA VAL A 55 -25.44 0.40 -3.65
C VAL A 55 -26.72 0.60 -2.86
N LEU A 56 -27.83 0.65 -3.59
CA LEU A 56 -29.15 0.74 -2.98
C LEU A 56 -29.35 -0.44 -2.03
N GLU A 57 -29.76 -0.16 -0.80
CA GLU A 57 -29.92 -1.16 0.26
C GLU A 57 -28.59 -1.82 0.72
N GLY A 58 -27.45 -1.28 0.31
CA GLY A 58 -26.16 -1.74 0.81
C GLY A 58 -25.99 -1.43 2.30
N THR A 59 -25.18 -2.23 2.99
CA THR A 59 -24.87 -2.04 4.42
C THR A 59 -23.38 -1.96 4.65
N GLU A 60 -23.01 -1.43 5.83
CA GLU A 60 -21.60 -1.40 6.25
C GLU A 60 -21.03 -2.82 6.37
N GLU A 61 -21.84 -3.77 6.90
CA GLU A 61 -21.39 -5.16 7.01
C GLU A 61 -21.13 -5.80 5.66
N GLN A 62 -21.97 -5.52 4.67
CA GLN A 62 -21.76 -6.03 3.30
C GLN A 62 -20.50 -5.44 2.67
N GLY A 63 -20.29 -4.14 2.85
CA GLY A 63 -19.06 -3.47 2.38
C GLY A 63 -17.82 -4.01 3.05
N GLN A 64 -17.88 -4.21 4.36
CA GLN A 64 -16.80 -4.78 5.14
C GLN A 64 -16.46 -6.20 4.67
N ALA A 65 -17.49 -7.04 4.49
CA ALA A 65 -17.33 -8.42 4.02
C ALA A 65 -16.72 -8.46 2.62
N ARG A 66 -17.18 -7.60 1.71
CA ARG A 66 -16.63 -7.55 0.35
C ARG A 66 -15.19 -7.09 0.34
N ALA A 67 -14.87 -6.07 1.13
CA ALA A 67 -13.50 -5.58 1.25
C ALA A 67 -12.56 -6.67 1.78
N HIS A 68 -12.99 -7.40 2.81
CA HIS A 68 -12.20 -8.51 3.36
C HIS A 68 -12.04 -9.65 2.35
N GLU A 69 -13.08 -9.98 1.60
CA GLU A 69 -13.00 -11.00 0.56
C GLU A 69 -11.96 -10.65 -0.50
N VAL A 70 -11.98 -9.41 -0.99
CA VAL A 70 -11.01 -8.93 -1.97
C VAL A 70 -9.62 -8.89 -1.36
N ALA A 71 -9.50 -8.45 -0.12
CA ALA A 71 -8.23 -8.42 0.59
C ALA A 71 -7.61 -9.81 0.71
N ASP A 72 -8.40 -10.82 1.07
CA ASP A 72 -7.93 -12.20 1.18
C ASP A 72 -7.43 -12.75 -0.15
N GLN A 73 -8.01 -12.31 -1.26
CA GLN A 73 -7.59 -12.72 -2.59
C GLN A 73 -6.31 -12.02 -3.05
N LEU A 74 -6.12 -10.76 -2.68
CA LEU A 74 -5.07 -9.92 -3.26
C LEU A 74 -3.86 -9.69 -2.36
N ARG A 75 -4.04 -9.70 -1.04
CA ARG A 75 -2.98 -9.24 -0.14
C ARG A 75 -1.75 -10.15 -0.10
N GLY A 76 -1.93 -11.46 -0.21
CA GLY A 76 -0.84 -12.41 -0.05
C GLY A 76 -0.04 -12.11 1.22
N GLU A 77 1.29 -12.03 1.09
CA GLU A 77 2.19 -11.63 2.18
C GLU A 77 2.56 -10.14 2.13
N LEU A 78 2.09 -9.40 1.13
CA LEU A 78 2.48 -8.01 0.93
C LEU A 78 1.82 -7.05 1.93
N LEU A 79 0.59 -7.34 2.35
CA LEU A 79 -0.14 -6.50 3.30
C LEU A 79 -0.26 -7.22 4.63
N SER A 80 0.25 -6.61 5.68
CA SER A 80 0.11 -7.09 7.05
C SER A 80 -0.66 -6.08 7.89
N GLU A 81 -1.19 -6.51 9.03
CA GLU A 81 -1.93 -5.67 9.97
C GLU A 81 -3.06 -4.90 9.26
N LEU A 82 -3.78 -5.59 8.38
CA LEU A 82 -4.83 -4.99 7.57
C LEU A 82 -6.02 -4.59 8.43
N THR A 83 -6.41 -3.32 8.32
CA THR A 83 -7.58 -2.77 8.99
C THR A 83 -8.47 -2.12 7.94
N ILE A 84 -9.73 -2.51 7.91
CA ILE A 84 -10.72 -1.97 6.99
C ILE A 84 -11.84 -1.32 7.81
N THR A 85 -12.09 -0.04 7.56
CA THR A 85 -13.17 0.70 8.21
C THR A 85 -14.18 1.11 7.16
N VAL A 86 -15.45 0.75 7.37
CA VAL A 86 -16.54 1.06 6.45
C VAL A 86 -17.57 1.90 7.19
N GLU A 87 -17.91 3.03 6.61
CA GLU A 87 -18.94 3.94 7.16
C GLU A 87 -19.96 4.22 6.05
N ARG A 88 -21.22 4.22 6.43
CA ARG A 88 -22.30 4.57 5.53
C ARG A 88 -23.28 5.50 6.24
N THR A 89 -23.54 6.63 5.61
CA THR A 89 -24.60 7.54 6.01
C THR A 89 -25.68 7.57 4.94
N ASP A 90 -26.74 8.32 5.16
CA ASP A 90 -27.81 8.47 4.16
C ASP A 90 -27.32 9.12 2.87
N ALA A 91 -26.21 9.86 2.92
CA ALA A 91 -25.69 10.64 1.80
C ALA A 91 -24.42 10.06 1.21
N GLN A 92 -23.56 9.45 2.03
CA GLN A 92 -22.21 9.05 1.61
C GLN A 92 -21.82 7.68 2.13
N ALA A 93 -20.97 7.02 1.37
CA ALA A 93 -20.26 5.82 1.83
C ALA A 93 -18.76 6.11 1.82
N ARG A 94 -18.08 5.64 2.85
CA ARG A 94 -16.62 5.79 3.00
C ARG A 94 -16.02 4.45 3.35
N VAL A 95 -14.95 4.08 2.67
CA VAL A 95 -14.15 2.91 3.00
C VAL A 95 -12.70 3.35 3.16
N GLN A 96 -12.11 2.98 4.28
CA GLN A 96 -10.69 3.24 4.54
C GLN A 96 -9.99 1.91 4.76
N VAL A 97 -8.88 1.71 4.08
CA VAL A 97 -8.04 0.52 4.19
C VAL A 97 -6.67 0.95 4.66
N GLN A 98 -6.20 0.35 5.74
CA GLN A 98 -4.87 0.60 6.29
C GLN A 98 -4.13 -0.72 6.42
N ALA A 99 -2.86 -0.73 6.10
CA ALA A 99 -2.03 -1.92 6.22
C ALA A 99 -0.56 -1.51 6.38
N SER A 100 0.28 -2.48 6.68
CA SER A 100 1.72 -2.33 6.71
C SER A 100 2.35 -3.13 5.59
N VAL A 101 3.39 -2.55 4.97
CA VAL A 101 4.14 -3.19 3.89
C VAL A 101 5.41 -3.79 4.48
N PRO A 102 5.82 -5.01 4.06
CA PRO A 102 7.08 -5.58 4.50
C PRO A 102 8.25 -4.64 4.17
N THR A 103 9.20 -4.54 5.09
CA THR A 103 10.35 -3.68 4.88
C THR A 103 11.59 -4.51 4.56
N VAL A 104 12.34 -4.07 3.56
CA VAL A 104 13.69 -4.57 3.27
C VAL A 104 14.75 -3.72 3.96
N LEU A 105 14.34 -2.59 4.56
CA LEU A 105 15.18 -1.70 5.33
C LEU A 105 14.86 -1.88 6.81
N PRO A 106 15.79 -2.37 7.63
CA PRO A 106 15.52 -2.62 9.04
C PRO A 106 15.22 -1.33 9.81
N GLY A 107 14.31 -1.43 10.75
CA GLY A 107 13.95 -0.33 11.64
C GLY A 107 12.97 0.70 11.07
N LEU A 108 12.42 0.45 9.88
CA LEU A 108 11.46 1.36 9.26
C LEU A 108 10.09 0.66 9.12
N ASP A 109 9.06 1.35 9.55
CA ASP A 109 7.68 0.94 9.29
C ASP A 109 7.20 1.64 8.03
N TRP A 110 6.54 0.90 7.15
CA TRP A 110 6.01 1.43 5.91
C TRP A 110 4.49 1.27 5.88
N PRO A 111 3.77 2.23 6.50
CA PRO A 111 2.32 2.20 6.45
C PRO A 111 1.81 2.56 5.08
N VAL A 112 0.68 1.97 4.70
CA VAL A 112 -0.02 2.29 3.48
C VAL A 112 -1.50 2.43 3.82
N SER A 113 -2.17 3.40 3.24
CA SER A 113 -3.60 3.59 3.44
C SER A 113 -4.25 4.13 2.18
N SER A 114 -5.51 3.77 1.99
CA SER A 114 -6.33 4.27 0.90
C SER A 114 -7.73 4.52 1.43
N GLN A 115 -8.37 5.57 0.92
CA GLN A 115 -9.72 5.93 1.31
C GLN A 115 -10.52 6.25 0.06
N VAL A 116 -11.73 5.70 -0.01
CA VAL A 116 -12.69 6.00 -1.07
C VAL A 116 -13.95 6.54 -0.40
N THR A 117 -14.39 7.70 -0.85
CA THR A 117 -15.62 8.34 -0.36
C THR A 117 -16.43 8.75 -1.57
N GLY A 118 -17.72 8.50 -1.53
CA GLY A 118 -18.61 8.91 -2.60
C GLY A 118 -20.07 8.83 -2.18
N PRO A 119 -20.97 9.30 -3.04
CA PRO A 119 -22.40 9.33 -2.74
C PRO A 119 -22.96 7.92 -2.70
N VAL A 120 -23.95 7.72 -1.84
CA VAL A 120 -24.74 6.50 -1.77
C VAL A 120 -25.79 6.55 -2.89
N GLU A 121 -26.04 5.42 -3.54
CA GLU A 121 -27.12 5.30 -4.50
C GLU A 121 -28.46 5.44 -3.77
N ARG A 122 -29.35 6.24 -4.35
CA ARG A 122 -30.68 6.46 -3.83
C ARG A 122 -31.72 5.99 -4.84
N ALA A 123 -32.85 5.53 -4.33
CA ALA A 123 -33.97 5.29 -5.19
C ALA A 123 -34.38 6.59 -5.89
N PRO A 124 -34.73 6.58 -7.19
CA PRO A 124 -35.13 7.81 -7.85
C PRO A 124 -36.39 8.36 -7.15
N GLU A 125 -36.34 9.65 -6.85
CA GLU A 125 -37.52 10.33 -6.29
C GLU A 125 -38.60 10.36 -7.36
N GLU A 126 -39.78 9.85 -7.01
CA GLU A 126 -40.89 9.97 -7.90
C GLU A 126 -41.35 11.44 -7.97
N PRO A 127 -41.58 11.96 -9.18
CA PRO A 127 -42.08 13.34 -9.34
C PRO A 127 -43.48 13.56 -8.76
#